data_4ef1754f51b7fef8897affb7078f2f09
#
_entry.id   4ef1754f51b7fef8897affb7078f2f09
#
_cell.length_a   1.000
_cell.length_b   1.000
_cell.length_c   1.000
_cell.angle_alpha   90.00
_cell.angle_beta   90.00
_cell.angle_gamma   90.00
#
_symmetry.space_group_name_H-M   'P 1'
#
loop_
_entity.id
_entity.type
_entity.pdbx_description
1 polymer ?
#
loop_
_entity_poly.entity_id
_entity_poly.type
_entity_poly.pdbx_seq_one_letter_code
_entity_poly.pdbx_strand_id
1 'polypeptide(L)' 'HAAPGDAMAYVLEGEAQITIDGVVHQVTGGGAIIMPAGIPHAVKAITPFKMLLTVVKEG' A
#
# COMPACT_ATOMS: atom_id res chain seq x y z
N HIS A 1 -4.16 9.05 5.99
CA HIS A 1 -5.04 8.77 4.85
C HIS A 1 -5.73 7.44 5.04
N ALA A 2 -6.99 7.36 4.72
CA ALA A 2 -7.77 6.13 4.82
C ALA A 2 -8.64 5.98 3.57
N ALA A 3 -8.79 4.73 3.10
CA ALA A 3 -9.58 4.45 1.91
C ALA A 3 -10.99 3.97 2.29
N PRO A 4 -12.01 4.22 1.44
CA PRO A 4 -13.39 3.77 1.70
C PRO A 4 -13.60 2.27 1.51
N GLY A 5 -12.63 1.58 0.92
CA GLY A 5 -12.65 0.13 0.74
C GLY A 5 -11.27 -0.45 0.98
N ASP A 6 -11.17 -1.77 0.99
CA ASP A 6 -9.87 -2.43 1.10
C ASP A 6 -9.04 -2.12 -0.14
N ALA A 7 -7.78 -1.80 0.06
CA ALA A 7 -6.86 -1.52 -1.03
C ALA A 7 -5.71 -2.52 -1.01
N MET A 8 -5.30 -2.96 -2.19
CA MET A 8 -4.11 -3.77 -2.34
C MET A 8 -3.07 -2.98 -3.12
N ALA A 9 -1.89 -2.82 -2.54
CA ALA A 9 -0.75 -2.21 -3.20
C ALA A 9 0.18 -3.32 -3.68
N TYR A 10 0.42 -3.39 -4.99
CA TYR A 10 1.36 -4.32 -5.59
C TYR A 10 2.54 -3.53 -6.14
N VAL A 11 3.71 -3.74 -5.57
CA VAL A 11 4.92 -3.04 -6.02
C VAL A 11 5.49 -3.79 -7.22
N LEU A 12 5.48 -3.15 -8.38
CA LEU A 12 5.97 -3.74 -9.63
C LEU A 12 7.49 -3.70 -9.70
N GLU A 13 8.08 -2.59 -9.30
CA GLU A 13 9.54 -2.45 -9.22
C GLU A 13 9.90 -1.39 -8.19
N GLY A 14 11.12 -1.45 -7.68
CA GLY A 14 11.62 -0.52 -6.69
C GLY A 14 11.27 -0.96 -5.27
N GLU A 15 11.33 0.00 -4.34
CA GLU A 15 11.10 -0.26 -2.93
C GLU A 15 10.29 0.86 -2.31
N ALA A 16 9.26 0.49 -1.56
CA ALA A 16 8.40 1.43 -0.86
C ALA A 16 8.27 1.04 0.61
N GLN A 17 8.08 2.05 1.45
CA GLN A 17 7.74 1.86 2.85
C GLN A 17 6.27 2.20 3.01
N ILE A 18 5.47 1.24 3.47
CA ILE A 18 4.03 1.43 3.66
C ILE A 18 3.72 1.30 5.14
N THR A 19 3.16 2.34 5.71
CA THR A 19 2.78 2.37 7.12
C THR A 19 1.28 2.17 7.22
N ILE A 20 0.87 1.15 7.96
CA ILE A 20 -0.54 0.82 8.17
C ILE A 20 -0.80 0.83 9.66
N ASP A 21 -1.70 1.72 10.10
CA ASP A 21 -2.07 1.87 11.51
C ASP A 21 -0.84 1.99 12.42
N GLY A 22 0.13 2.79 11.98
CA GLY A 22 1.36 3.03 12.71
C GLY A 22 2.43 1.95 12.57
N VAL A 23 2.13 0.83 11.88
CA VAL A 23 3.08 -0.26 11.67
C VAL A 23 3.74 -0.12 10.31
N VAL A 24 5.06 -0.12 10.30
CA VAL A 24 5.85 0.08 9.09
C VAL A 24 6.11 -1.25 8.41
N HIS A 25 5.82 -1.30 7.11
CA HIS A 25 6.10 -2.46 6.26
C HIS A 25 6.99 -2.02 5.09
N GLN A 26 7.99 -2.82 4.78
CA GLN A 26 8.85 -2.60 3.63
C GLN A 26 8.43 -3.54 2.51
N VAL A 27 8.12 -3.00 1.32
CA VAL A 27 7.64 -3.79 0.18
C VAL A 27 8.55 -3.53 -1.00
N THR A 28 9.11 -4.58 -1.56
CA THR A 28 9.98 -4.54 -2.74
C THR A 28 9.25 -5.06 -3.96
N GLY A 29 9.86 -4.89 -5.13
CA GLY A 29 9.29 -5.34 -6.40
C GLY A 29 8.86 -6.81 -6.35
N GLY A 30 7.64 -7.09 -6.77
CA GLY A 30 6.99 -8.38 -6.66
C GLY A 30 6.19 -8.60 -5.38
N GLY A 31 6.31 -7.69 -4.40
CA GLY A 31 5.57 -7.78 -3.15
C GLY A 31 4.22 -7.07 -3.21
N ALA A 32 3.30 -7.49 -2.36
CA ALA A 32 1.98 -6.89 -2.25
C ALA A 32 1.59 -6.77 -0.77
N ILE A 33 0.74 -5.79 -0.48
CA ILE A 33 0.24 -5.57 0.87
C ILE A 33 -1.22 -5.13 0.80
N ILE A 34 -2.01 -5.58 1.75
CA ILE A 34 -3.40 -5.17 1.88
C ILE A 34 -3.50 -4.04 2.91
N MET A 35 -4.16 -2.96 2.51
CA MET A 35 -4.47 -1.84 3.39
C MET A 35 -5.97 -1.86 3.66
N PRO A 36 -6.39 -2.30 4.86
CA PRO A 36 -7.82 -2.43 5.17
C PRO A 36 -8.56 -1.10 5.12
N ALA A 37 -9.85 -1.16 4.76
CA ALA A 37 -10.71 0.01 4.71
C ALA A 37 -10.77 0.73 6.05
N GLY A 38 -10.77 2.06 6.02
CA GLY A 38 -10.89 2.89 7.21
C GLY A 38 -9.65 2.94 8.10
N ILE A 39 -8.60 2.22 7.76
CA ILE A 39 -7.36 2.20 8.54
C ILE A 39 -6.38 3.22 7.94
N PRO A 40 -5.82 4.12 8.74
CA PRO A 40 -4.84 5.10 8.24
C PRO A 40 -3.62 4.42 7.65
N HIS A 41 -3.18 4.90 6.48
CA HIS A 41 -1.99 4.39 5.83
C HIS A 41 -1.21 5.53 5.16
N ALA A 42 0.08 5.30 4.97
CA ALA A 42 0.97 6.22 4.27
C ALA A 42 1.97 5.44 3.44
N VAL A 43 2.36 5.99 2.31
CA VAL A 43 3.35 5.39 1.41
C VAL A 43 4.52 6.34 1.24
N LYS A 44 5.73 5.81 1.39
CA LYS A 44 6.95 6.57 1.21
C LYS A 44 7.88 5.81 0.26
N ALA A 45 8.37 6.49 -0.77
CA ALA A 45 9.34 5.91 -1.68
C ALA A 45 10.70 5.80 -0.99
N ILE A 46 11.29 4.62 -0.99
CA ILE A 46 12.67 4.39 -0.55
C ILE A 46 13.59 4.55 -1.75
N THR A 47 13.19 3.96 -2.88
CA THR A 47 13.81 4.18 -4.18
C THR A 47 12.71 4.62 -5.16
N PRO A 48 13.02 5.08 -6.36
CA PRO A 48 11.99 5.21 -7.39
C PRO A 48 11.25 3.89 -7.54
N PHE A 49 9.92 3.93 -7.56
CA PHE A 49 9.13 2.69 -7.59
C PHE A 49 7.89 2.85 -8.45
N LYS A 50 7.37 1.71 -8.90
CA LYS A 50 6.09 1.64 -9.60
C LYS A 50 5.16 0.73 -8.81
N MET A 51 3.92 1.16 -8.65
CA MET A 51 2.94 0.46 -7.84
C MET A 51 1.60 0.42 -8.57
N LEU A 52 0.95 -0.74 -8.49
CA LEU A 52 -0.43 -0.91 -8.92
C LEU A 52 -1.31 -0.93 -7.68
N LEU A 53 -2.30 -0.04 -7.65
CA LEU A 53 -3.22 0.04 -6.53
C LEU A 53 -4.59 -0.43 -6.97
N THR A 54 -5.13 -1.41 -6.26
CA THR A 54 -6.47 -1.92 -6.49
C THR A 54 -7.32 -1.64 -5.27
N VAL A 55 -8.47 -1.01 -5.47
CA VAL A 55 -9.42 -0.70 -4.38
C VAL A 55 -10.70 -1.49 -4.63
N VAL A 56 -11.12 -2.25 -3.62
CA VAL A 56 -12.37 -2.98 -3.65
C VAL A 56 -13.37 -2.26 -2.76
N LYS A 57 -14.45 -1.79 -3.37
CA LYS A 57 -15.54 -1.14 -2.65
C LYS A 57 -16.69 -2.11 -2.50
N GLU A 58 -17.32 -2.11 -1.34
CA GLU A 58 -18.60 -2.77 -1.18
C GLU A 58 -19.69 -1.85 -1.74
N GLY A 59 -20.42 -2.38 -2.66
CA GLY A 59 -21.46 -1.66 -3.38
C GLY A 59 -22.70 -1.36 -2.59
#